data_3c73adfc6371c29691a098a3774065fb
#
_entry.id   3c73adfc6371c29691a098a3774065fb
#
_cell.length_a   1.000
_cell.length_b   1.000
_cell.length_c   1.000
_cell.angle_alpha   90.00
_cell.angle_beta   90.00
_cell.angle_gamma   90.00
#
_symmetry.space_group_name_H-M   'P 1'
#
loop_
_entity.id
_entity.type
_entity.pdbx_description
1 polymer ?
#
loop_
_entity_poly.entity_id
_entity_poly.type
_entity_poly.pdbx_seq_one_letter_code
_entity_poly.pdbx_strand_id
1 'polypeptide(L)'
;MLKFLSSFIFILPLIGIAQKNINDHRLGWALYIGTHKITDKVKFMTEYQWRRAEGFKQWQQSLLRLGLEYEINPKVSVMCGYAWVRSFPYGNQPVLHEFDEHRVFEQLNLNDKVGRFEIQHRYRLEQRLLDQYAKNATNDIVQVDPVYRNRIRYRAMIMVPLTRKEMGDNTLFLNVNNELFVGFGKGIAKNPIDQNRFITALGWRFNAQTNIQVGYLNQFVIKPNAMDMERNHALWISMGYNLDFTKMFDKK
;
A
#
# COMPACT_ATOMS: atom_id res chain seq x y z
N MET A 1 14.75 31.54 -13.53
CA MET A 1 15.07 30.24 -12.91
C MET A 1 14.65 30.31 -11.44
N LEU A 2 13.42 29.92 -11.14
CA LEU A 2 12.92 29.86 -9.76
C LEU A 2 13.35 28.51 -9.17
N LYS A 3 14.28 28.53 -8.23
CA LYS A 3 14.63 27.36 -7.44
C LYS A 3 13.54 27.15 -6.40
N PHE A 4 12.64 26.22 -6.65
CA PHE A 4 11.73 25.72 -5.62
C PHE A 4 12.55 24.90 -4.60
N LEU A 5 12.89 25.54 -3.50
CA LEU A 5 13.37 24.88 -2.31
C LEU A 5 12.15 24.24 -1.63
N SER A 6 11.83 22.98 -1.95
CA SER A 6 10.79 22.25 -1.23
C SER A 6 11.32 21.90 0.15
N SER A 7 10.93 22.68 1.15
CA SER A 7 11.17 22.38 2.56
C SER A 7 10.51 21.06 2.91
N PHE A 8 11.32 20.03 3.19
CA PHE A 8 10.88 18.76 3.73
C PHE A 8 10.40 19.00 5.17
N ILE A 9 9.12 19.24 5.36
CA ILE A 9 8.50 19.18 6.68
C ILE A 9 8.29 17.70 7.00
N PHE A 10 9.23 17.11 7.74
CA PHE A 10 9.01 15.85 8.44
C PHE A 10 8.00 16.12 9.56
N ILE A 11 6.71 15.98 9.26
CA ILE A 11 5.68 15.95 10.29
C ILE A 11 5.80 14.57 10.96
N LEU A 12 6.64 14.49 11.98
CA LEU A 12 6.53 13.43 12.98
C LEU A 12 5.19 13.66 13.67
N PRO A 13 4.23 12.73 13.59
CA PRO A 13 3.02 12.87 14.36
C PRO A 13 3.38 12.81 15.84
N LEU A 14 3.32 13.93 16.55
CA LEU A 14 3.21 13.96 18.00
C LEU A 14 1.86 13.30 18.33
N ILE A 15 1.87 11.97 18.38
CA ILE A 15 0.75 11.19 18.88
C ILE A 15 0.72 11.47 20.37
N GLY A 16 -0.18 12.35 20.80
CA GLY A 16 -0.52 12.49 22.21
C GLY A 16 -0.82 11.09 22.74
N ILE A 17 -0.05 10.65 23.74
CA ILE A 17 -0.17 9.33 24.38
C ILE A 17 -1.39 9.39 25.30
N ALA A 18 -2.61 9.39 24.72
CA ALA A 18 -3.74 8.86 25.42
C ALA A 18 -3.49 7.36 25.60
N GLN A 19 -3.72 6.83 26.78
CA GLN A 19 -3.51 5.43 27.13
C GLN A 19 -4.27 4.54 26.12
N LYS A 20 -3.57 4.02 25.10
CA LYS A 20 -4.14 3.17 24.05
C LYS A 20 -3.78 1.72 24.33
N ASN A 21 -4.73 0.84 24.12
CA ASN A 21 -4.50 -0.60 24.17
C ASN A 21 -3.75 -1.01 22.90
N ILE A 22 -2.46 -1.29 23.00
CA ILE A 22 -1.62 -1.68 21.86
C ILE A 22 -1.50 -3.19 21.82
N ASN A 23 -1.92 -3.79 20.70
CA ASN A 23 -1.72 -5.20 20.41
C ASN A 23 -0.60 -5.35 19.38
N ASP A 24 0.45 -6.09 19.73
CA ASP A 24 1.59 -6.35 18.86
C ASP A 24 1.41 -7.65 18.09
N HIS A 25 1.65 -7.63 16.77
CA HIS A 25 1.57 -8.81 15.92
C HIS A 25 2.83 -8.97 15.06
N ARG A 26 3.22 -10.23 14.82
CA ARG A 26 4.30 -10.59 13.89
C ARG A 26 3.70 -11.14 12.61
N LEU A 27 3.97 -10.48 11.50
CA LEU A 27 3.37 -10.76 10.21
C LEU A 27 4.43 -11.11 9.16
N GLY A 28 3.97 -11.68 8.06
CA GLY A 28 4.75 -11.87 6.84
C GLY A 28 3.94 -11.46 5.62
N TRP A 29 4.49 -10.57 4.80
CA TRP A 29 3.84 -10.08 3.60
C TRP A 29 4.69 -10.38 2.37
N ALA A 30 4.13 -11.13 1.43
CA ALA A 30 4.71 -11.34 0.12
C ALA A 30 3.85 -10.64 -0.94
N LEU A 31 4.50 -9.86 -1.79
CA LEU A 31 3.85 -9.02 -2.78
C LEU A 31 4.43 -9.29 -4.17
N TYR A 32 3.54 -9.37 -5.14
CA TYR A 32 3.85 -9.24 -6.54
C TYR A 32 3.29 -7.91 -7.05
N ILE A 33 4.09 -7.14 -7.78
CA ILE A 33 3.67 -5.87 -8.37
C ILE A 33 4.21 -5.83 -9.80
N GLY A 34 3.30 -5.82 -10.78
CA GLY A 34 3.61 -5.68 -12.20
C GLY A 34 3.08 -4.35 -12.73
N THR A 35 3.89 -3.64 -13.50
CA THR A 35 3.47 -2.47 -14.28
C THR A 35 3.83 -2.74 -15.73
N HIS A 36 2.84 -3.17 -16.51
CA HIS A 36 3.02 -3.69 -17.86
C HIS A 36 2.75 -2.59 -18.88
N LYS A 37 3.71 -2.30 -19.71
CA LYS A 37 3.60 -1.28 -20.75
C LYS A 37 2.71 -1.80 -21.89
N ILE A 38 1.60 -1.09 -22.18
CA ILE A 38 0.68 -1.40 -23.28
C ILE A 38 0.95 -0.49 -24.48
N THR A 39 1.12 0.81 -24.21
CA THR A 39 1.55 1.82 -25.17
C THR A 39 2.63 2.68 -24.51
N ASP A 40 3.17 3.67 -25.23
CA ASP A 40 4.16 4.59 -24.64
C ASP A 40 3.61 5.38 -23.45
N LYS A 41 2.30 5.59 -23.38
CA LYS A 41 1.66 6.36 -22.30
C LYS A 41 0.76 5.55 -21.38
N VAL A 42 0.35 4.33 -21.79
CA VAL A 42 -0.59 3.51 -21.03
C VAL A 42 0.10 2.28 -20.49
N LYS A 43 -0.06 2.05 -19.19
CA LYS A 43 0.44 0.86 -18.49
C LYS A 43 -0.71 0.17 -17.77
N PHE A 44 -0.66 -1.16 -17.72
CA PHE A 44 -1.58 -1.98 -16.94
C PHE A 44 -0.87 -2.44 -15.66
N MET A 45 -1.43 -2.12 -14.52
CA MET A 45 -0.90 -2.50 -13.22
C MET A 45 -1.62 -3.73 -12.68
N THR A 46 -0.85 -4.71 -12.24
CA THR A 46 -1.31 -5.89 -11.51
C THR A 46 -0.59 -5.97 -10.17
N GLU A 47 -1.31 -6.26 -9.10
CA GLU A 47 -0.71 -6.42 -7.78
C GLU A 47 -1.44 -7.54 -7.04
N TYR A 48 -0.68 -8.48 -6.50
CA TYR A 48 -1.19 -9.47 -5.56
C TYR A 48 -0.39 -9.40 -4.26
N GLN A 49 -1.09 -9.42 -3.13
CA GLN A 49 -0.48 -9.42 -1.81
C GLN A 49 -0.99 -10.62 -1.02
N TRP A 50 -0.07 -11.47 -0.63
CA TRP A 50 -0.26 -12.56 0.28
C TRP A 50 0.25 -12.17 1.66
N ARG A 51 -0.68 -11.99 2.60
CA ARG A 51 -0.37 -11.53 3.95
C ARG A 51 -0.74 -12.60 4.96
N ARG A 52 0.22 -12.90 5.83
CA ARG A 52 0.12 -13.94 6.85
C ARG A 52 0.38 -13.35 8.23
N ALA A 53 -0.24 -13.95 9.23
CA ALA A 53 -0.04 -13.65 10.64
C ALA A 53 0.66 -14.81 11.36
N GLU A 54 1.08 -14.57 12.60
CA GLU A 54 1.65 -15.55 13.53
C GLU A 54 2.79 -16.39 12.92
N GLY A 55 3.80 -15.71 12.35
CA GLY A 55 4.93 -16.40 11.72
C GLY A 55 4.53 -17.24 10.51
N PHE A 56 3.64 -16.76 9.68
CA PHE A 56 3.10 -17.40 8.47
C PHE A 56 2.09 -18.54 8.69
N LYS A 57 1.65 -18.80 9.93
CA LYS A 57 0.73 -19.90 10.24
C LYS A 57 -0.72 -19.60 9.85
N GLN A 58 -1.17 -18.34 10.02
CA GLN A 58 -2.56 -17.94 9.79
C GLN A 58 -2.68 -16.98 8.63
N TRP A 59 -3.83 -16.96 7.97
CA TRP A 59 -4.18 -15.93 7.01
C TRP A 59 -4.43 -14.60 7.73
N GLN A 60 -3.88 -13.52 7.19
CA GLN A 60 -4.24 -12.17 7.57
C GLN A 60 -5.11 -11.53 6.49
N GLN A 61 -4.59 -11.49 5.26
CA GLN A 61 -5.28 -10.83 4.16
C GLN A 61 -4.76 -11.32 2.80
N SER A 62 -5.67 -11.47 1.84
CA SER A 62 -5.38 -11.60 0.41
C SER A 62 -5.86 -10.35 -0.30
N LEU A 63 -5.04 -9.77 -1.18
CA LEU A 63 -5.40 -8.57 -1.93
C LEU A 63 -4.99 -8.74 -3.40
N LEU A 64 -5.96 -8.59 -4.28
CA LEU A 64 -5.75 -8.46 -5.72
C LEU A 64 -6.09 -7.02 -6.13
N ARG A 65 -5.21 -6.38 -6.92
CA ARG A 65 -5.44 -5.02 -7.44
C ARG A 65 -5.07 -4.97 -8.92
N LEU A 66 -5.95 -4.35 -9.69
CA LEU A 66 -5.77 -4.08 -11.10
C LEU A 66 -5.96 -2.58 -11.35
N GLY A 67 -5.22 -2.02 -12.31
CA GLY A 67 -5.34 -0.60 -12.62
C GLY A 67 -4.81 -0.26 -14.00
N LEU A 68 -5.31 0.84 -14.54
CA LEU A 68 -4.81 1.47 -15.76
C LEU A 68 -4.12 2.78 -15.37
N GLU A 69 -2.86 2.89 -15.73
CA GLU A 69 -2.03 4.08 -15.52
C GLU A 69 -1.81 4.80 -16.84
N TYR A 70 -2.01 6.11 -16.82
CA TYR A 70 -1.71 7.00 -17.92
C TYR A 70 -0.56 7.94 -17.53
N GLU A 71 0.52 7.90 -18.30
CA GLU A 71 1.70 8.76 -18.13
C GLU A 71 1.47 10.09 -18.83
N ILE A 72 1.24 11.16 -18.07
CA ILE A 72 1.08 12.51 -18.57
C ILE A 72 2.42 13.02 -19.09
N ASN A 73 3.47 12.81 -18.28
CA ASN A 73 4.86 13.07 -18.61
C ASN A 73 5.76 12.20 -17.71
N PRO A 74 7.09 12.14 -17.91
CA PRO A 74 7.99 11.26 -17.12
C PRO A 74 7.95 11.49 -15.60
N LYS A 75 7.43 12.64 -15.14
CA LYS A 75 7.33 12.94 -13.70
C LYS A 75 5.93 12.74 -13.13
N VAL A 76 4.88 12.69 -13.97
CA VAL A 76 3.50 12.71 -13.52
C VAL A 76 2.72 11.61 -14.22
N SER A 77 2.10 10.73 -13.44
CA SER A 77 1.13 9.75 -13.95
C SER A 77 -0.14 9.73 -13.09
N VAL A 78 -1.25 9.39 -13.72
CA VAL A 78 -2.53 9.16 -13.07
C VAL A 78 -2.95 7.73 -13.29
N MET A 79 -3.68 7.16 -12.33
CA MET A 79 -4.14 5.77 -12.41
C MET A 79 -5.56 5.68 -11.85
N CYS A 80 -6.38 4.84 -12.44
CA CYS A 80 -7.62 4.37 -11.84
C CYS A 80 -7.63 2.85 -11.80
N GLY A 81 -8.39 2.27 -10.87
CA GLY A 81 -8.42 0.83 -10.76
C GLY A 81 -9.35 0.30 -9.69
N TYR A 82 -9.28 -1.01 -9.56
CA TYR A 82 -10.09 -1.77 -8.64
C TYR A 82 -9.22 -2.69 -7.79
N ALA A 83 -9.62 -2.89 -6.54
CA ALA A 83 -9.00 -3.89 -5.67
C ALA A 83 -10.07 -4.70 -4.93
N TRP A 84 -9.86 -6.01 -4.90
CA TRP A 84 -10.57 -6.93 -4.04
C TRP A 84 -9.65 -7.36 -2.90
N VAL A 85 -10.17 -7.30 -1.68
CA VAL A 85 -9.42 -7.62 -0.47
C VAL A 85 -10.26 -8.56 0.38
N ARG A 86 -9.72 -9.74 0.67
CA ARG A 86 -10.30 -10.68 1.63
C ARG A 86 -9.49 -10.65 2.92
N SER A 87 -10.15 -10.35 4.02
CA SER A 87 -9.57 -10.25 5.36
C SER A 87 -10.03 -11.40 6.23
N PHE A 88 -9.13 -11.93 7.04
CA PHE A 88 -9.37 -13.10 7.90
C PHE A 88 -9.21 -12.71 9.36
N PRO A 89 -9.94 -13.34 10.29
CA PRO A 89 -9.68 -13.23 11.72
C PRO A 89 -8.28 -13.73 12.05
N TYR A 90 -7.51 -12.98 12.82
CA TYR A 90 -6.22 -13.42 13.36
C TYR A 90 -5.90 -12.71 14.68
N GLY A 91 -5.12 -13.36 15.54
CA GLY A 91 -4.71 -12.81 16.83
C GLY A 91 -5.88 -12.32 17.67
N ASN A 92 -5.72 -11.22 18.37
CA ASN A 92 -6.75 -10.58 19.20
C ASN A 92 -7.64 -9.61 18.41
N GLN A 93 -7.89 -9.86 17.12
CA GLN A 93 -8.71 -9.00 16.27
C GLN A 93 -10.20 -9.15 16.59
N PRO A 94 -10.97 -8.04 16.70
CA PRO A 94 -12.41 -8.10 16.90
C PRO A 94 -13.19 -8.43 15.61
N VAL A 95 -12.61 -9.21 14.71
CA VAL A 95 -13.24 -9.64 13.47
C VAL A 95 -13.95 -10.95 13.70
N LEU A 96 -15.27 -10.96 13.57
CA LEU A 96 -16.10 -12.12 13.86
C LEU A 96 -16.00 -13.22 12.79
N HIS A 97 -15.82 -12.82 11.54
CA HIS A 97 -15.81 -13.67 10.36
C HIS A 97 -14.85 -13.12 9.30
N GLU A 98 -14.39 -13.93 8.38
CA GLU A 98 -13.72 -13.43 7.19
C GLU A 98 -14.68 -12.55 6.37
N PHE A 99 -14.15 -11.49 5.73
CA PHE A 99 -14.98 -10.56 4.99
C PHE A 99 -14.26 -10.04 3.75
N ASP A 100 -15.06 -9.72 2.75
CA ASP A 100 -14.59 -9.13 1.51
C ASP A 100 -14.72 -7.60 1.56
N GLU A 101 -13.81 -6.95 0.86
CA GLU A 101 -13.81 -5.51 0.66
C GLU A 101 -13.51 -5.19 -0.79
N HIS A 102 -14.40 -4.44 -1.41
CA HIS A 102 -14.28 -3.94 -2.77
C HIS A 102 -13.84 -2.48 -2.74
N ARG A 103 -12.82 -2.14 -3.53
CA ARG A 103 -12.27 -0.79 -3.61
C ARG A 103 -12.20 -0.34 -5.05
N VAL A 104 -12.77 0.81 -5.35
CA VAL A 104 -12.39 1.60 -6.52
C VAL A 104 -11.38 2.64 -6.06
N PHE A 105 -10.40 2.98 -6.89
CA PHE A 105 -9.42 3.98 -6.53
C PHE A 105 -8.97 4.83 -7.71
N GLU A 106 -8.62 6.07 -7.40
CA GLU A 106 -7.90 7.01 -8.26
C GLU A 106 -6.56 7.33 -7.60
N GLN A 107 -5.53 7.51 -8.42
CA GLN A 107 -4.17 7.74 -7.94
C GLN A 107 -3.44 8.75 -8.80
N LEU A 108 -2.68 9.62 -8.14
CA LEU A 108 -1.68 10.50 -8.75
C LEU A 108 -0.30 10.08 -8.25
N ASN A 109 0.63 9.86 -9.16
CA ASN A 109 2.05 9.67 -8.86
C ASN A 109 2.84 10.89 -9.33
N LEU A 110 3.71 11.38 -8.48
CA LEU A 110 4.70 12.40 -8.79
C LEU A 110 6.09 11.80 -8.55
N ASN A 111 6.92 11.76 -9.60
CA ASN A 111 8.26 11.21 -9.54
C ASN A 111 9.28 12.34 -9.74
N ASP A 112 10.32 12.33 -8.94
CA ASP A 112 11.43 13.27 -9.07
C ASP A 112 12.77 12.56 -8.80
N LYS A 113 13.87 13.21 -9.21
CA LYS A 113 15.23 12.71 -8.99
C LYS A 113 16.10 13.86 -8.50
N VAL A 114 16.71 13.66 -7.34
CA VAL A 114 17.64 14.62 -6.74
C VAL A 114 18.98 13.91 -6.53
N GLY A 115 19.94 14.20 -7.39
CA GLY A 115 21.20 13.48 -7.41
C GLY A 115 20.97 11.98 -7.69
N ARG A 116 21.35 11.13 -6.73
CA ARG A 116 21.14 9.67 -6.80
C ARG A 116 19.81 9.20 -6.19
N PHE A 117 19.05 10.10 -5.57
CA PHE A 117 17.80 9.76 -4.89
C PHE A 117 16.65 9.79 -5.89
N GLU A 118 15.95 8.67 -6.05
CA GLU A 118 14.67 8.61 -6.75
C GLU A 118 13.55 8.79 -5.73
N ILE A 119 12.74 9.81 -5.92
CA ILE A 119 11.69 10.22 -4.99
C ILE A 119 10.35 10.03 -5.67
N GLN A 120 9.40 9.40 -4.97
CA GLN A 120 8.03 9.26 -5.45
C GLN A 120 7.05 9.71 -4.37
N HIS A 121 6.12 10.56 -4.77
CA HIS A 121 4.92 10.89 -4.01
C HIS A 121 3.71 10.23 -4.65
N ARG A 122 2.91 9.54 -3.87
CA ARG A 122 1.68 8.91 -4.34
C ARG A 122 0.51 9.38 -3.49
N TYR A 123 -0.47 9.96 -4.15
CA TYR A 123 -1.78 10.29 -3.58
C TYR A 123 -2.79 9.32 -4.13
N ARG A 124 -3.58 8.67 -3.26
CA ARG A 124 -4.61 7.72 -3.67
C ARG A 124 -5.89 7.99 -2.90
N LEU A 125 -6.97 8.14 -3.65
CA LEU A 125 -8.34 8.17 -3.13
C LEU A 125 -8.93 6.76 -3.28
N GLU A 126 -9.61 6.25 -2.26
CA GLU A 126 -10.25 4.93 -2.28
C GLU A 126 -11.71 5.07 -1.81
N GLN A 127 -12.64 4.56 -2.63
CA GLN A 127 -14.03 4.28 -2.28
C GLN A 127 -14.11 2.80 -1.94
N ARG A 128 -14.55 2.50 -0.72
CA ARG A 128 -14.45 1.17 -0.13
C ARG A 128 -15.83 0.68 0.28
N LEU A 129 -16.24 -0.49 -0.19
CA LEU A 129 -17.42 -1.22 0.27
C LEU A 129 -16.94 -2.45 1.04
N LEU A 130 -17.28 -2.53 2.34
CA LEU A 130 -16.83 -3.56 3.25
C LEU A 130 -18.00 -4.40 3.70
N ASP A 131 -17.93 -5.71 3.52
CA ASP A 131 -18.87 -6.63 4.14
C ASP A 131 -18.79 -6.54 5.65
N GLN A 132 -19.92 -6.70 6.30
CA GLN A 132 -20.06 -6.64 7.76
C GLN A 132 -20.77 -7.88 8.28
N TYR A 133 -20.36 -8.31 9.45
CA TYR A 133 -20.94 -9.45 10.15
C TYR A 133 -21.28 -9.05 11.59
N ALA A 134 -22.40 -9.50 12.08
CA ALA A 134 -22.87 -9.28 13.45
C ALA A 134 -23.43 -10.57 14.04
N LYS A 135 -23.56 -10.62 15.35
CA LYS A 135 -24.29 -11.70 16.05
C LYS A 135 -25.77 -11.35 16.10
N ASN A 136 -26.61 -12.31 15.70
CA ASN A 136 -28.06 -12.20 15.84
C ASN A 136 -28.52 -12.53 17.28
N ALA A 137 -29.83 -12.53 17.54
CA ALA A 137 -30.41 -12.82 18.84
C ALA A 137 -30.12 -14.26 19.33
N THR A 138 -29.85 -15.19 18.42
CA THR A 138 -29.46 -16.58 18.72
C THR A 138 -27.96 -16.78 18.82
N ASN A 139 -27.18 -15.68 18.79
CA ASN A 139 -25.71 -15.65 18.84
C ASN A 139 -25.02 -16.25 17.59
N ASP A 140 -25.75 -16.45 16.48
CA ASP A 140 -25.18 -16.89 15.20
C ASP A 140 -24.56 -15.69 14.47
N ILE A 141 -23.47 -15.94 13.75
CA ILE A 141 -22.81 -14.92 12.93
C ILE A 141 -23.58 -14.78 11.62
N VAL A 142 -24.15 -13.63 11.37
CA VAL A 142 -24.90 -13.31 10.14
C VAL A 142 -24.29 -12.12 9.43
N GLN A 143 -24.37 -12.13 8.11
CA GLN A 143 -23.99 -10.98 7.29
C GLN A 143 -25.05 -9.89 7.46
N VAL A 144 -24.60 -8.66 7.62
CA VAL A 144 -25.44 -7.45 7.69
C VAL A 144 -25.08 -6.51 6.56
N ASP A 145 -25.76 -5.37 6.45
CA ASP A 145 -25.53 -4.41 5.37
C ASP A 145 -24.06 -3.98 5.30
N PRO A 146 -23.48 -3.95 4.09
CA PRO A 146 -22.10 -3.55 3.89
C PRO A 146 -21.91 -2.06 4.21
N VAL A 147 -20.72 -1.69 4.67
CA VAL A 147 -20.39 -0.30 5.02
C VAL A 147 -19.55 0.34 3.93
N TYR A 148 -20.01 1.48 3.44
CA TYR A 148 -19.26 2.34 2.52
C TYR A 148 -18.35 3.30 3.30
N ARG A 149 -17.08 3.43 2.88
CA ARG A 149 -16.08 4.34 3.48
C ARG A 149 -15.19 4.95 2.41
N ASN A 150 -14.82 6.22 2.60
CA ASN A 150 -13.79 6.88 1.79
C ASN A 150 -12.48 6.96 2.56
N ARG A 151 -11.36 6.88 1.81
CA ARG A 151 -10.04 6.99 2.38
C ARG A 151 -9.09 7.66 1.40
N ILE A 152 -8.33 8.65 1.88
CA ILE A 152 -7.18 9.19 1.17
C ILE A 152 -5.90 8.56 1.73
N ARG A 153 -4.93 8.33 0.86
CA ARG A 153 -3.62 7.79 1.22
C ARG A 153 -2.54 8.66 0.60
N TYR A 154 -1.55 8.99 1.39
CA TYR A 154 -0.34 9.65 0.91
C TYR A 154 0.87 8.78 1.22
N ARG A 155 1.70 8.50 0.21
CA ARG A 155 2.97 7.79 0.36
C ARG A 155 4.11 8.64 -0.17
N ALA A 156 5.14 8.85 0.66
CA ALA A 156 6.46 9.30 0.24
C ALA A 156 7.40 8.10 0.20
N MET A 157 8.13 7.93 -0.91
CA MET A 157 9.10 6.85 -1.11
C MET A 157 10.40 7.43 -1.65
N ILE A 158 11.50 6.94 -1.11
CA ILE A 158 12.86 7.27 -1.58
C ILE A 158 13.57 5.96 -1.89
N MET A 159 14.14 5.86 -3.09
CA MET A 159 15.03 4.77 -3.47
C MET A 159 16.43 5.32 -3.74
N VAL A 160 17.45 4.60 -3.23
CA VAL A 160 18.85 5.00 -3.34
C VAL A 160 19.66 3.84 -3.88
N PRO A 161 20.25 3.92 -5.08
CA PRO A 161 21.18 2.90 -5.58
C PRO A 161 22.43 2.90 -4.70
N LEU A 162 22.85 1.72 -4.23
CA LEU A 162 24.00 1.55 -3.33
C LEU A 162 25.27 1.17 -4.08
N THR A 163 25.18 0.33 -5.09
CA THR A 163 26.33 -0.20 -5.85
C THR A 163 26.65 0.60 -7.11
N ARG A 164 25.76 1.52 -7.52
CA ARG A 164 25.91 2.35 -8.73
C ARG A 164 25.60 3.82 -8.43
N LYS A 165 25.99 4.71 -9.33
CA LYS A 165 25.62 6.15 -9.23
C LYS A 165 24.14 6.38 -9.50
N GLU A 166 23.52 5.56 -10.36
CA GLU A 166 22.13 5.64 -10.77
C GLU A 166 21.47 4.26 -10.74
N MET A 167 20.14 4.25 -10.66
CA MET A 167 19.37 3.02 -10.72
C MET A 167 19.46 2.42 -12.12
N GLY A 168 19.97 1.20 -12.20
CA GLY A 168 20.19 0.48 -13.47
C GLY A 168 20.15 -1.03 -13.26
N ASP A 169 20.55 -1.78 -14.28
CA ASP A 169 20.63 -3.23 -14.20
C ASP A 169 21.70 -3.68 -13.19
N ASN A 170 21.47 -4.81 -12.53
CA ASN A 170 22.36 -5.37 -11.51
C ASN A 170 22.71 -4.35 -10.40
N THR A 171 21.71 -3.66 -9.87
CA THR A 171 21.89 -2.62 -8.85
C THR A 171 21.27 -3.05 -7.52
N LEU A 172 22.09 -3.08 -6.46
CA LEU A 172 21.60 -3.10 -5.09
C LEU A 172 21.09 -1.70 -4.73
N PHE A 173 19.92 -1.60 -4.11
CA PHE A 173 19.34 -0.33 -3.68
C PHE A 173 18.64 -0.43 -2.34
N LEU A 174 18.52 0.71 -1.66
CA LEU A 174 17.71 0.89 -0.47
C LEU A 174 16.39 1.54 -0.87
N ASN A 175 15.27 1.02 -0.35
CA ASN A 175 13.95 1.61 -0.43
C ASN A 175 13.49 1.98 0.97
N VAL A 176 13.12 3.24 1.17
CA VAL A 176 12.49 3.73 2.40
C VAL A 176 11.21 4.44 2.02
N ASN A 177 10.09 4.05 2.63
CA ASN A 177 8.85 4.73 2.39
C ASN A 177 7.95 4.79 3.63
N ASN A 178 7.13 5.83 3.68
CA ASN A 178 6.08 5.99 4.68
C ASN A 178 4.75 6.28 3.98
N GLU A 179 3.70 5.66 4.45
CA GLU A 179 2.35 5.82 3.92
C GLU A 179 1.35 6.10 5.03
N LEU A 180 0.66 7.22 4.92
CA LEU A 180 -0.41 7.64 5.84
C LEU A 180 -1.78 7.38 5.17
N PHE A 181 -2.73 6.91 5.98
CA PHE A 181 -4.10 6.60 5.57
C PHE A 181 -5.07 7.41 6.42
N VAL A 182 -5.94 8.18 5.76
CA VAL A 182 -6.90 9.06 6.41
C VAL A 182 -8.30 8.77 5.87
N GLY A 183 -9.20 8.30 6.73
CA GLY A 183 -10.62 8.13 6.41
C GLY A 183 -11.34 9.48 6.42
N PHE A 184 -12.39 9.62 5.60
CA PHE A 184 -13.22 10.80 5.57
C PHE A 184 -14.65 10.51 5.11
N GLY A 185 -15.58 11.44 5.32
CA GLY A 185 -17.00 11.31 4.96
C GLY A 185 -17.86 10.64 6.04
N LYS A 186 -19.03 10.16 5.64
CA LYS A 186 -19.96 9.47 6.56
C LYS A 186 -19.38 8.14 7.03
N GLY A 187 -19.59 7.77 8.28
CA GLY A 187 -19.10 6.49 8.84
C GLY A 187 -17.67 6.54 9.38
N ILE A 188 -17.02 7.71 9.45
CA ILE A 188 -15.82 7.87 10.24
C ILE A 188 -16.21 7.82 11.72
N ALA A 189 -15.57 6.91 12.45
CA ALA A 189 -15.66 6.88 13.89
C ALA A 189 -14.86 8.03 14.52
N LYS A 190 -14.47 7.92 15.76
CA LYS A 190 -13.81 8.97 16.54
C LYS A 190 -12.43 9.41 16.02
N ASN A 191 -11.82 8.67 15.06
CA ASN A 191 -10.48 8.96 14.56
C ASN A 191 -10.39 8.86 13.03
N PRO A 192 -10.00 9.94 12.32
CA PRO A 192 -9.81 9.92 10.87
C PRO A 192 -8.54 9.19 10.44
N ILE A 193 -7.50 9.09 11.28
CA ILE A 193 -6.26 8.40 10.94
C ILE A 193 -6.48 6.89 11.05
N ASP A 194 -6.60 6.23 9.89
CA ASP A 194 -6.84 4.79 9.80
C ASP A 194 -5.56 3.98 10.06
N GLN A 195 -4.47 4.36 9.39
CA GLN A 195 -3.21 3.62 9.45
C GLN A 195 -2.01 4.52 9.15
N ASN A 196 -0.85 4.09 9.65
CA ASN A 196 0.45 4.51 9.16
C ASN A 196 1.30 3.28 8.85
N ARG A 197 2.07 3.30 7.76
CA ARG A 197 3.01 2.25 7.37
C ARG A 197 4.36 2.84 7.08
N PHE A 198 5.37 2.31 7.73
CA PHE A 198 6.77 2.58 7.43
C PHE A 198 7.41 1.30 6.88
N ILE A 199 8.11 1.39 5.76
CA ILE A 199 8.84 0.27 5.15
C ILE A 199 10.27 0.70 4.90
N THR A 200 11.21 -0.17 5.26
CA THR A 200 12.60 -0.09 4.84
C THR A 200 13.02 -1.44 4.27
N ALA A 201 13.61 -1.45 3.08
CA ALA A 201 13.96 -2.68 2.38
C ALA A 201 15.24 -2.53 1.55
N LEU A 202 16.02 -3.59 1.48
CA LEU A 202 17.07 -3.75 0.49
C LEU A 202 16.47 -4.44 -0.74
N GLY A 203 16.78 -3.91 -1.91
CA GLY A 203 16.32 -4.44 -3.18
C GLY A 203 17.46 -4.72 -4.13
N TRP A 204 17.27 -5.74 -4.95
CA TRP A 204 18.14 -6.01 -6.09
C TRP A 204 17.36 -5.84 -7.39
N ARG A 205 17.81 -4.94 -8.24
CA ARG A 205 17.28 -4.77 -9.59
C ARG A 205 18.14 -5.59 -10.54
N PHE A 206 17.59 -6.67 -11.08
CA PHE A 206 18.28 -7.52 -12.06
C PHE A 206 18.39 -6.81 -13.41
N ASN A 207 17.30 -6.24 -13.87
CA ASN A 207 17.18 -5.48 -15.11
C ASN A 207 16.01 -4.49 -15.05
N ALA A 208 15.69 -3.81 -16.14
CA ALA A 208 14.59 -2.86 -16.22
C ALA A 208 13.21 -3.47 -15.87
N GLN A 209 13.06 -4.78 -16.05
CA GLN A 209 11.79 -5.48 -15.86
C GLN A 209 11.65 -6.11 -14.48
N THR A 210 12.74 -6.54 -13.85
CA THR A 210 12.68 -7.43 -12.68
C THR A 210 13.47 -6.86 -11.51
N ASN A 211 12.83 -6.79 -10.35
CA ASN A 211 13.48 -6.52 -9.08
C ASN A 211 12.86 -7.35 -7.95
N ILE A 212 13.65 -7.60 -6.91
CA ILE A 212 13.19 -8.22 -5.67
C ILE A 212 13.63 -7.33 -4.52
N GLN A 213 12.78 -7.22 -3.51
CA GLN A 213 13.07 -6.44 -2.31
C GLN A 213 12.70 -7.26 -1.07
N VAL A 214 13.53 -7.17 -0.05
CA VAL A 214 13.29 -7.80 1.26
C VAL A 214 13.54 -6.76 2.34
N GLY A 215 12.64 -6.64 3.28
CA GLY A 215 12.75 -5.62 4.30
C GLY A 215 11.78 -5.79 5.46
N TYR A 216 11.73 -4.74 6.26
CA TYR A 216 10.89 -4.62 7.43
C TYR A 216 9.77 -3.62 7.18
N LEU A 217 8.56 -4.01 7.59
CA LEU A 217 7.40 -3.15 7.61
C LEU A 217 6.91 -2.98 9.04
N ASN A 218 6.72 -1.74 9.46
CA ASN A 218 6.01 -1.37 10.66
C ASN A 218 4.67 -0.74 10.28
N GLN A 219 3.57 -1.27 10.80
CA GLN A 219 2.23 -0.75 10.55
C GLN A 219 1.52 -0.48 11.86
N PHE A 220 1.03 0.74 12.01
CA PHE A 220 0.07 1.10 13.04
C PHE A 220 -1.32 1.15 12.43
N VAL A 221 -2.27 0.44 13.04
CA VAL A 221 -3.70 0.47 12.68
C VAL A 221 -4.48 0.96 13.88
N ILE A 222 -5.16 2.09 13.72
CA ILE A 222 -6.00 2.65 14.78
C ILE A 222 -7.42 2.17 14.55
N LYS A 223 -7.99 1.50 15.55
CA LYS A 223 -9.36 0.98 15.45
C LYS A 223 -10.40 2.10 15.48
N PRO A 224 -11.62 1.86 14.97
CA PRO A 224 -12.68 2.87 14.92
C PRO A 224 -13.03 3.50 16.28
N ASN A 225 -12.85 2.76 17.38
CA ASN A 225 -13.08 3.27 18.74
C ASN A 225 -12.02 4.28 19.22
N ALA A 226 -10.92 4.47 18.46
CA ALA A 226 -9.75 5.30 18.75
C ALA A 226 -8.95 4.91 20.01
N MET A 227 -9.37 3.87 20.73
CA MET A 227 -8.71 3.37 21.95
C MET A 227 -7.80 2.19 21.67
N ASP A 228 -8.21 1.29 20.77
CA ASP A 228 -7.45 0.10 20.41
C ASP A 228 -6.57 0.38 19.21
N MET A 229 -5.34 -0.07 19.28
CA MET A 229 -4.35 0.07 18.22
C MET A 229 -3.61 -1.25 18.01
N GLU A 230 -3.36 -1.60 16.75
CA GLU A 230 -2.45 -2.67 16.39
C GLU A 230 -1.12 -2.09 15.95
N ARG A 231 -0.05 -2.66 16.46
CA ARG A 231 1.29 -2.45 15.98
C ARG A 231 1.79 -3.72 15.34
N ASN A 232 1.89 -3.71 14.04
CA ASN A 232 2.24 -4.86 13.23
C ASN A 232 3.69 -4.76 12.77
N HIS A 233 4.48 -5.78 13.09
CA HIS A 233 5.86 -5.96 12.66
C HIS A 233 5.88 -7.05 11.59
N ALA A 234 6.21 -6.71 10.34
CA ALA A 234 6.18 -7.65 9.25
C ALA A 234 7.53 -7.81 8.55
N LEU A 235 7.89 -9.07 8.25
CA LEU A 235 8.80 -9.36 7.16
C LEU A 235 8.09 -8.98 5.85
N TRP A 236 8.70 -8.09 5.07
CA TRP A 236 8.14 -7.60 3.82
C TRP A 236 9.00 -8.06 2.66
N ILE A 237 8.38 -8.78 1.73
CA ILE A 237 9.02 -9.30 0.51
C ILE A 237 8.22 -8.81 -0.67
N SER A 238 8.86 -8.23 -1.66
CA SER A 238 8.21 -7.75 -2.88
C SER A 238 8.99 -8.16 -4.11
N MET A 239 8.27 -8.67 -5.10
CA MET A 239 8.76 -8.92 -6.45
C MET A 239 8.12 -7.93 -7.41
N GLY A 240 8.94 -7.16 -8.11
CA GLY A 240 8.52 -6.32 -9.23
C GLY A 240 8.79 -7.04 -10.55
N TYR A 241 7.77 -7.16 -11.43
CA TYR A 241 7.94 -7.72 -12.77
C TYR A 241 7.11 -6.95 -13.79
N ASN A 242 7.80 -6.24 -14.69
CA ASN A 242 7.21 -5.34 -15.67
C ASN A 242 7.39 -5.90 -17.07
N LEU A 243 6.30 -6.17 -17.78
CA LEU A 243 6.31 -6.61 -19.17
C LEU A 243 6.16 -5.41 -20.10
N ASP A 244 6.72 -5.53 -21.30
CA ASP A 244 6.53 -4.57 -22.39
C ASP A 244 5.78 -5.24 -23.53
N PHE A 245 4.51 -4.88 -23.71
CA PHE A 245 3.63 -5.40 -24.75
C PHE A 245 3.54 -4.50 -25.99
N THR A 246 4.26 -3.37 -26.04
CA THR A 246 4.17 -2.42 -27.17
C THR A 246 4.46 -3.12 -28.51
N LYS A 247 5.48 -3.98 -28.55
CA LYS A 247 5.85 -4.75 -29.75
C LYS A 247 4.81 -5.77 -30.20
N MET A 248 3.86 -6.16 -29.35
CA MET A 248 2.78 -7.08 -29.72
C MET A 248 1.65 -6.38 -30.48
N PHE A 249 1.48 -5.07 -30.28
CA PHE A 249 0.43 -4.25 -30.88
C PHE A 249 0.93 -3.42 -32.07
N ASP A 250 2.25 -3.28 -32.25
CA ASP A 250 2.85 -2.55 -33.39
C ASP A 250 2.90 -3.36 -34.69
N LYS A 251 2.35 -4.58 -34.72
CA LYS A 251 2.26 -5.39 -35.95
C LYS A 251 0.93 -5.09 -36.67
N LYS A 252 0.80 -3.87 -37.21
CA LYS A 252 -0.17 -3.55 -38.27
C LYS A 252 0.47 -2.64 -39.30
#